data_900434fb25098bd2316bd1d9667b5380
#
_entry.id   900434fb25098bd2316bd1d9667b5380
#
_cell.length_a   1.000
_cell.length_b   1.000
_cell.length_c   1.000
_cell.angle_alpha   90.00
_cell.angle_beta   90.00
_cell.angle_gamma   90.00
#
_symmetry.space_group_name_H-M   'P 1'
#
loop_
_entity.id
_entity.type
_entity.pdbx_description
1 polymer ?
#
loop_
_entity_poly.entity_id
_entity_poly.type
_entity_poly.pdbx_seq_one_letter_code
_entity_poly.pdbx_strand_id
1 'polypeptide(L)'
;MKRTTRIVGLTAGLLLYAVGTTLAAVETKTDTRQASATKPATSKPVKSAVIAVYNLRGELKDGPPTMAINLEMDGQQSLFRLLQRFRKIEKDDEVKAVVLSVSDLALGWGQMQELRQAILGLRAAKKDVYCYLEEARPAVYLLATAASKITIVPTGDVALMGMHVEQTYFKGLMDKIGIEADIEHMGAFKGAGEPFTQTGPSEEAKQMIEWLVKDLFEQMVEIVSQGRDIPADKVRSLIDQGPFNARQALDAKLVDHAIYVDEMVEALRDRYGDDARFVQNYGADKKQQLDLSSPFAIFKLLGESASKGKPSTKACVALVYLDGMIVTGKTEQNPFGDAGAVGSTTMRHVLAKAAADKSVKAVVLRVNSPGGSATASDIIWRAANELGKEKPFVVSMGNMAASGGYYVSAGARAIFADRGTLTGSIGVVTGKIVTKGLWDWVGLSFHETTVGQNADLFNSNRRFDDRQRAIVRQQLEMIYKEFTDRVMTGRGNKLKKDLSELAGGRVFTGR
;
A
#
# COMPACT_ATOMS: atom_id res chain seq x y z
N MET A 1 5.99 -56.55 -8.01
CA MET A 1 4.89 -56.12 -8.90
C MET A 1 5.08 -54.64 -9.25
N LYS A 2 5.48 -54.39 -10.48
CA LYS A 2 5.68 -53.03 -11.03
C LYS A 2 4.33 -52.44 -11.40
N ARG A 3 4.01 -51.24 -10.94
CA ARG A 3 2.96 -50.41 -11.54
C ARG A 3 3.57 -49.07 -11.99
N THR A 4 3.63 -48.96 -13.28
CA THR A 4 4.02 -47.75 -14.06
C THR A 4 2.83 -46.83 -14.11
N THR A 5 3.00 -45.56 -13.63
CA THR A 5 2.03 -44.49 -13.81
C THR A 5 2.50 -43.61 -14.96
N ARG A 6 1.71 -43.58 -16.04
CA ARG A 6 1.91 -42.71 -17.20
C ARG A 6 1.47 -41.27 -16.85
N ILE A 7 2.36 -40.33 -17.07
CA ILE A 7 2.05 -38.89 -17.09
C ILE A 7 1.61 -38.55 -18.50
N VAL A 8 0.37 -38.07 -18.65
CA VAL A 8 -0.15 -37.50 -19.89
C VAL A 8 0.11 -36.01 -19.85
N GLY A 9 1.02 -35.55 -20.72
CA GLY A 9 1.23 -34.14 -20.97
C GLY A 9 0.17 -33.60 -21.94
N LEU A 10 -0.53 -32.54 -21.53
CA LEU A 10 -1.39 -31.75 -22.41
C LEU A 10 -0.62 -30.52 -22.85
N THR A 11 -0.20 -30.51 -24.11
CA THR A 11 0.28 -29.31 -24.82
C THR A 11 -0.94 -28.57 -25.36
N ALA A 12 -1.23 -27.38 -24.84
CA ALA A 12 -2.20 -26.47 -25.44
C ALA A 12 -1.51 -25.58 -26.47
N GLY A 13 -1.90 -25.73 -27.74
CA GLY A 13 -1.40 -24.94 -28.84
C GLY A 13 -2.03 -23.55 -28.88
N LEU A 14 -1.20 -22.53 -29.06
CA LEU A 14 -1.61 -21.18 -29.42
C LEU A 14 -2.11 -21.17 -30.88
N LEU A 15 -3.36 -20.79 -31.09
CA LEU A 15 -3.87 -20.38 -32.40
C LEU A 15 -3.93 -18.85 -32.44
N LEU A 16 -3.02 -18.24 -33.18
CA LEU A 16 -3.10 -16.85 -33.62
C LEU A 16 -4.11 -16.74 -34.77
N TYR A 17 -5.21 -16.02 -34.58
CA TYR A 17 -6.05 -15.52 -35.68
C TYR A 17 -5.69 -14.07 -35.96
N ALA A 18 -5.00 -13.86 -37.08
CA ALA A 18 -4.85 -12.56 -37.70
C ALA A 18 -6.03 -12.34 -38.68
N VAL A 19 -6.93 -11.42 -38.36
CA VAL A 19 -7.94 -10.94 -39.30
C VAL A 19 -7.45 -9.62 -39.86
N GLY A 20 -6.94 -9.66 -41.09
CA GLY A 20 -6.66 -8.48 -41.87
C GLY A 20 -7.95 -8.04 -42.60
N THR A 21 -8.41 -6.82 -42.32
CA THR A 21 -9.43 -6.15 -43.13
C THR A 21 -8.78 -5.09 -43.98
N THR A 22 -8.64 -5.39 -45.24
CA THR A 22 -8.38 -4.42 -46.33
C THR A 22 -9.65 -3.64 -46.60
N LEU A 23 -9.65 -2.32 -46.36
CA LEU A 23 -10.67 -1.41 -46.89
C LEU A 23 -10.19 -0.86 -48.23
N ALA A 24 -10.92 -1.18 -49.29
CA ALA A 24 -10.75 -0.61 -50.61
C ALA A 24 -11.33 0.82 -50.62
N ALA A 25 -10.54 1.77 -51.11
CA ALA A 25 -10.99 3.12 -51.38
C ALA A 25 -11.81 3.14 -52.68
N VAL A 26 -13.04 3.65 -52.59
CA VAL A 26 -13.84 4.01 -53.75
C VAL A 26 -13.70 5.51 -54.00
N GLU A 27 -12.99 5.86 -55.08
CA GLU A 27 -12.99 7.24 -55.60
C GLU A 27 -14.29 7.52 -56.35
N THR A 28 -15.11 8.46 -55.87
CA THR A 28 -16.16 9.08 -56.64
C THR A 28 -15.75 10.51 -57.02
N LYS A 29 -15.53 10.73 -58.30
CA LYS A 29 -15.40 12.05 -58.91
C LYS A 29 -16.78 12.73 -58.87
N THR A 30 -16.88 13.90 -58.28
CA THR A 30 -18.02 14.80 -58.45
C THR A 30 -17.57 16.20 -58.87
N ASP A 31 -18.29 16.70 -59.81
CA ASP A 31 -18.10 17.86 -60.63
C ASP A 31 -18.15 19.21 -59.87
N THR A 32 -17.30 20.13 -60.31
CA THR A 32 -17.16 21.49 -59.77
C THR A 32 -18.28 22.39 -60.26
N ARG A 33 -19.07 22.96 -59.35
CA ARG A 33 -19.75 24.24 -59.57
C ARG A 33 -19.36 25.21 -58.44
N GLN A 34 -18.65 26.26 -58.83
CA GLN A 34 -18.34 27.43 -58.03
C GLN A 34 -19.64 28.15 -57.62
N ALA A 35 -19.89 28.17 -56.29
CA ALA A 35 -20.78 29.16 -55.69
C ALA A 35 -19.97 30.01 -54.73
N SER A 36 -19.95 31.30 -55.01
CA SER A 36 -19.33 32.32 -54.13
C SER A 36 -19.96 32.28 -52.77
N ALA A 37 -19.20 31.83 -51.76
CA ALA A 37 -19.65 31.82 -50.37
C ALA A 37 -18.88 32.85 -49.56
N THR A 38 -19.56 33.80 -49.02
CA THR A 38 -19.16 34.68 -47.90
C THR A 38 -18.48 33.89 -46.82
N LYS A 39 -17.24 34.30 -46.42
CA LYS A 39 -16.51 33.71 -45.29
C LYS A 39 -17.37 33.75 -44.05
N PRO A 40 -17.66 32.60 -43.39
CA PRO A 40 -18.23 32.63 -42.05
C PRO A 40 -17.11 33.07 -41.09
N ALA A 41 -17.51 33.87 -40.10
CA ALA A 41 -16.66 34.28 -39.00
C ALA A 41 -16.05 33.02 -38.34
N THR A 42 -14.73 32.97 -38.23
CA THR A 42 -14.02 31.91 -37.54
C THR A 42 -14.36 31.95 -36.07
N SER A 43 -15.40 31.21 -35.66
CA SER A 43 -15.57 30.83 -34.28
C SER A 43 -14.33 30.02 -33.89
N LYS A 44 -13.67 30.41 -32.77
CA LYS A 44 -12.58 29.59 -32.18
C LYS A 44 -13.14 28.18 -32.01
N PRO A 45 -12.42 27.13 -32.44
CA PRO A 45 -12.89 25.76 -32.25
C PRO A 45 -13.19 25.57 -30.75
N VAL A 46 -14.41 25.21 -30.41
CA VAL A 46 -14.76 24.79 -29.07
C VAL A 46 -13.91 23.56 -28.79
N LYS A 47 -12.98 23.66 -27.83
CA LYS A 47 -12.12 22.53 -27.48
C LYS A 47 -13.00 21.41 -26.95
N SER A 48 -12.93 20.23 -27.56
CA SER A 48 -13.65 19.04 -27.10
C SER A 48 -13.31 18.71 -25.65
N ALA A 49 -14.30 18.33 -24.88
CA ALA A 49 -14.11 17.98 -23.47
C ALA A 49 -13.17 16.75 -23.33
N VAL A 50 -12.26 16.80 -22.39
CA VAL A 50 -11.39 15.66 -22.07
C VAL A 50 -11.96 14.91 -20.89
N ILE A 51 -12.09 13.59 -21.04
CA ILE A 51 -12.47 12.65 -19.97
C ILE A 51 -11.22 11.79 -19.69
N ALA A 52 -10.62 11.97 -18.52
CA ALA A 52 -9.46 11.19 -18.12
C ALA A 52 -9.90 9.81 -17.61
N VAL A 53 -9.30 8.74 -18.12
CA VAL A 53 -9.67 7.36 -17.77
C VAL A 53 -8.49 6.67 -17.09
N TYR A 54 -8.75 6.03 -15.94
CA TYR A 54 -7.79 5.24 -15.19
C TYR A 54 -8.34 3.85 -14.90
N ASN A 55 -7.59 2.83 -15.27
CA ASN A 55 -7.89 1.45 -14.91
C ASN A 55 -7.08 1.10 -13.66
N LEU A 56 -7.76 0.92 -12.53
CA LEU A 56 -7.14 0.61 -11.24
C LEU A 56 -7.28 -0.88 -10.97
N ARG A 57 -6.14 -1.60 -10.89
CA ARG A 57 -6.12 -3.06 -10.68
C ARG A 57 -4.84 -3.50 -9.99
N GLY A 58 -4.86 -4.69 -9.39
CA GLY A 58 -3.72 -5.31 -8.73
C GLY A 58 -3.30 -4.56 -7.46
N GLU A 59 -2.04 -4.68 -7.08
CA GLU A 59 -1.51 -4.04 -5.88
C GLU A 59 -1.06 -2.60 -6.16
N LEU A 60 -1.44 -1.68 -5.29
CA LEU A 60 -1.01 -0.29 -5.34
C LEU A 60 0.21 -0.09 -4.45
N LYS A 61 1.35 0.21 -5.04
CA LYS A 61 2.58 0.52 -4.29
C LYS A 61 2.63 1.99 -3.90
N ASP A 62 3.16 2.30 -2.72
CA ASP A 62 3.30 3.69 -2.26
C ASP A 62 4.28 4.47 -3.14
N GLY A 63 5.47 3.89 -3.38
CA GLY A 63 6.55 4.52 -4.14
C GLY A 63 6.56 4.22 -5.63
N PRO A 64 7.46 4.84 -6.38
CA PRO A 64 7.73 4.46 -7.77
C PRO A 64 8.34 3.05 -7.82
N PRO A 65 8.10 2.29 -8.90
CA PRO A 65 8.71 0.97 -9.06
C PRO A 65 10.25 1.05 -8.95
N THR A 66 10.83 0.12 -8.22
CA THR A 66 12.27 0.08 -7.89
C THR A 66 13.16 -0.33 -9.06
N MET A 67 12.62 -0.84 -10.14
CA MET A 67 13.40 -1.19 -11.33
C MET A 67 13.76 0.02 -12.17
N ALA A 68 15.05 0.12 -12.53
CA ALA A 68 15.58 1.11 -13.47
C ALA A 68 14.97 0.98 -14.88
N ILE A 69 14.36 -0.14 -15.20
CA ILE A 69 13.61 -0.38 -16.42
C ILE A 69 12.18 0.04 -16.15
N ASN A 70 11.78 1.20 -16.68
CA ASN A 70 10.39 1.70 -16.67
C ASN A 70 9.48 0.87 -17.62
N LEU A 71 9.63 -0.43 -17.62
CA LEU A 71 8.58 -1.33 -18.07
C LEU A 71 7.52 -1.28 -16.97
N GLU A 72 6.52 -0.41 -17.16
CA GLU A 72 5.23 -0.66 -16.51
C GLU A 72 4.79 -2.03 -17.06
N MET A 73 5.27 -3.11 -16.43
CA MET A 73 4.63 -4.39 -16.59
C MET A 73 3.20 -4.17 -16.11
N ASP A 74 2.26 -4.46 -16.97
CA ASP A 74 0.82 -4.33 -16.72
C ASP A 74 0.51 -4.93 -15.34
N GLY A 75 0.22 -4.07 -14.34
CA GLY A 75 -0.19 -4.51 -13.02
C GLY A 75 0.40 -3.76 -11.81
N GLN A 76 1.58 -3.13 -11.89
CA GLN A 76 2.11 -2.37 -10.76
C GLN A 76 1.83 -0.86 -10.90
N GLN A 77 0.87 -0.36 -10.15
CA GLN A 77 0.53 1.05 -10.11
C GLN A 77 1.14 1.72 -8.87
N SER A 78 1.67 2.94 -9.04
CA SER A 78 2.20 3.73 -7.94
C SER A 78 1.17 4.74 -7.46
N LEU A 79 0.84 4.68 -6.17
CA LEU A 79 -0.04 5.65 -5.49
C LEU A 79 0.49 7.07 -5.71
N PHE A 80 1.78 7.30 -5.48
CA PHE A 80 2.39 8.62 -5.65
C PHE A 80 2.20 9.18 -7.06
N ARG A 81 2.44 8.37 -8.11
CA ARG A 81 2.23 8.80 -9.51
C ARG A 81 0.77 9.10 -9.81
N LEU A 82 -0.15 8.27 -9.29
CA LEU A 82 -1.58 8.48 -9.47
C LEU A 82 -2.03 9.79 -8.82
N LEU A 83 -1.61 10.05 -7.59
CA LEU A 83 -1.91 11.29 -6.88
C LEU A 83 -1.33 12.52 -7.61
N GLN A 84 -0.13 12.43 -8.18
CA GLN A 84 0.44 13.50 -9.00
C GLN A 84 -0.38 13.77 -10.27
N ARG A 85 -0.86 12.71 -10.94
CA ARG A 85 -1.73 12.84 -12.12
C ARG A 85 -3.06 13.52 -11.75
N PHE A 86 -3.66 13.16 -10.62
CA PHE A 86 -4.89 13.81 -10.12
C PHE A 86 -4.67 15.30 -9.84
N ARG A 87 -3.55 15.68 -9.22
CA ARG A 87 -3.18 17.09 -9.01
C ARG A 87 -2.96 17.88 -10.31
N LYS A 88 -2.50 17.22 -11.40
CA LYS A 88 -2.44 17.84 -12.72
C LYS A 88 -3.85 18.09 -13.26
N ILE A 89 -4.75 17.11 -13.13
CA ILE A 89 -6.16 17.22 -13.56
C ILE A 89 -6.90 18.34 -12.82
N GLU A 90 -6.70 18.48 -11.51
CA GLU A 90 -7.33 19.56 -10.72
C GLU A 90 -7.11 20.95 -11.34
N LYS A 91 -5.95 21.16 -11.96
CA LYS A 91 -5.51 22.44 -12.54
C LYS A 91 -5.76 22.56 -14.06
N ASP A 92 -6.25 21.50 -14.70
CA ASP A 92 -6.43 21.46 -16.14
C ASP A 92 -7.88 21.68 -16.53
N ASP A 93 -8.18 22.84 -17.09
CA ASP A 93 -9.55 23.22 -17.48
C ASP A 93 -10.09 22.42 -18.68
N GLU A 94 -9.26 21.74 -19.45
CA GLU A 94 -9.71 20.88 -20.56
C GLU A 94 -10.34 19.59 -20.04
N VAL A 95 -9.87 19.07 -18.90
CA VAL A 95 -10.42 17.86 -18.27
C VAL A 95 -11.71 18.22 -17.53
N LYS A 96 -12.83 17.64 -17.98
CA LYS A 96 -14.16 17.84 -17.38
C LYS A 96 -14.56 16.73 -16.43
N ALA A 97 -14.13 15.51 -16.74
CA ALA A 97 -14.46 14.34 -15.94
C ALA A 97 -13.28 13.36 -15.82
N VAL A 98 -13.35 12.56 -14.77
CA VAL A 98 -12.45 11.45 -14.52
C VAL A 98 -13.27 10.16 -14.39
N VAL A 99 -12.89 9.12 -15.10
CA VAL A 99 -13.45 7.77 -14.97
C VAL A 99 -12.42 6.88 -14.30
N LEU A 100 -12.80 6.30 -13.17
CA LEU A 100 -12.04 5.28 -12.46
C LEU A 100 -12.70 3.92 -12.72
N SER A 101 -12.13 3.12 -13.58
CA SER A 101 -12.53 1.73 -13.79
C SER A 101 -11.74 0.87 -12.81
N VAL A 102 -12.43 0.22 -11.88
CA VAL A 102 -11.78 -0.54 -10.80
C VAL A 102 -12.14 -2.01 -10.91
N SER A 103 -11.11 -2.84 -11.05
CA SER A 103 -11.24 -4.31 -11.07
C SER A 103 -10.10 -4.94 -10.27
N ASP A 104 -10.44 -5.82 -9.34
CA ASP A 104 -9.49 -6.60 -8.49
C ASP A 104 -8.36 -5.73 -7.87
N LEU A 105 -8.71 -4.56 -7.37
CA LEU A 105 -7.75 -3.64 -6.74
C LEU A 105 -7.55 -4.00 -5.27
N ALA A 106 -6.29 -4.26 -4.88
CA ALA A 106 -5.90 -4.46 -3.50
C ALA A 106 -5.47 -3.13 -2.87
N LEU A 107 -6.21 -2.69 -1.84
CA LEU A 107 -5.97 -1.45 -1.12
C LEU A 107 -5.88 -1.70 0.38
N GLY A 108 -4.85 -1.15 1.01
CA GLY A 108 -4.84 -0.96 2.46
C GLY A 108 -5.68 0.25 2.88
N TRP A 109 -6.01 0.33 4.17
CA TRP A 109 -6.87 1.39 4.70
C TRP A 109 -6.29 2.80 4.51
N GLY A 110 -4.99 3.00 4.74
CA GLY A 110 -4.33 4.29 4.53
C GLY A 110 -4.37 4.70 3.05
N GLN A 111 -4.00 3.80 2.14
CA GLN A 111 -4.04 4.05 0.69
C GLN A 111 -5.45 4.37 0.19
N MET A 112 -6.44 3.64 0.67
CA MET A 112 -7.85 3.89 0.35
C MET A 112 -8.25 5.31 0.76
N GLN A 113 -7.87 5.75 1.95
CA GLN A 113 -8.20 7.08 2.44
C GLN A 113 -7.46 8.19 1.69
N GLU A 114 -6.18 8.01 1.35
CA GLU A 114 -5.43 8.95 0.51
C GLU A 114 -6.06 9.13 -0.88
N LEU A 115 -6.44 8.02 -1.52
CA LEU A 115 -7.13 8.08 -2.81
C LEU A 115 -8.50 8.75 -2.70
N ARG A 116 -9.25 8.47 -1.63
CA ARG A 116 -10.52 9.16 -1.37
C ARG A 116 -10.33 10.67 -1.29
N GLN A 117 -9.33 11.13 -0.53
CA GLN A 117 -9.02 12.56 -0.42
C GLN A 117 -8.68 13.18 -1.77
N ALA A 118 -7.91 12.48 -2.59
CA ALA A 118 -7.57 12.94 -3.93
C ALA A 118 -8.81 13.02 -4.85
N ILE A 119 -9.73 12.04 -4.78
CA ILE A 119 -11.00 12.06 -5.51
C ILE A 119 -11.87 13.25 -5.05
N LEU A 120 -11.96 13.47 -3.75
CA LEU A 120 -12.68 14.63 -3.20
C LEU A 120 -12.05 15.96 -3.64
N GLY A 121 -10.71 16.02 -3.76
CA GLY A 121 -9.98 17.16 -4.34
C GLY A 121 -10.36 17.44 -5.79
N LEU A 122 -10.47 16.40 -6.63
CA LEU A 122 -10.96 16.53 -8.01
C LEU A 122 -12.38 17.10 -8.05
N ARG A 123 -13.27 16.61 -7.19
CA ARG A 123 -14.65 17.11 -7.09
C ARG A 123 -14.70 18.58 -6.62
N ALA A 124 -13.88 18.95 -5.64
CA ALA A 124 -13.75 20.34 -5.19
C ALA A 124 -13.22 21.26 -6.31
N ALA A 125 -12.37 20.74 -7.20
CA ALA A 125 -11.94 21.42 -8.43
C ALA A 125 -12.97 21.37 -9.57
N LYS A 126 -14.22 21.00 -9.26
CA LYS A 126 -15.37 20.92 -10.20
C LYS A 126 -15.14 19.91 -11.35
N LYS A 127 -14.40 18.86 -11.11
CA LYS A 127 -14.29 17.72 -12.02
C LYS A 127 -15.31 16.66 -11.59
N ASP A 128 -16.14 16.18 -12.51
CA ASP A 128 -16.99 15.05 -12.22
C ASP A 128 -16.15 13.77 -12.15
N VAL A 129 -16.37 12.96 -11.12
CA VAL A 129 -15.65 11.68 -10.96
C VAL A 129 -16.66 10.54 -11.02
N TYR A 130 -16.47 9.65 -11.96
CA TYR A 130 -17.26 8.44 -12.17
C TYR A 130 -16.45 7.23 -11.77
N CYS A 131 -17.00 6.36 -10.95
CA CYS A 131 -16.38 5.10 -10.60
C CYS A 131 -17.18 3.96 -11.26
N TYR A 132 -16.52 3.16 -12.09
CA TYR A 132 -17.07 1.96 -12.72
C TYR A 132 -16.51 0.73 -12.03
N LEU A 133 -17.37 -0.16 -11.54
CA LEU A 133 -17.05 -1.33 -10.75
C LEU A 133 -17.54 -2.59 -11.45
N GLU A 134 -16.70 -3.62 -11.51
CA GLU A 134 -17.12 -4.98 -11.85
C GLU A 134 -17.59 -5.71 -10.58
N GLU A 135 -16.78 -5.63 -9.51
CA GLU A 135 -17.08 -6.11 -8.17
C GLU A 135 -16.65 -5.05 -7.16
N ALA A 136 -17.43 -4.85 -6.11
CA ALA A 136 -17.11 -3.88 -5.07
C ALA A 136 -16.76 -4.58 -3.76
N ARG A 137 -15.50 -5.01 -3.61
CA ARG A 137 -14.95 -5.43 -2.32
C ARG A 137 -14.96 -4.26 -1.31
N PRO A 138 -14.95 -4.50 0.01
CA PRO A 138 -15.17 -3.43 0.99
C PRO A 138 -14.30 -2.18 0.77
N ALA A 139 -12.98 -2.31 0.67
CA ALA A 139 -12.08 -1.17 0.48
C ALA A 139 -12.32 -0.44 -0.86
N VAL A 140 -12.65 -1.18 -1.92
CA VAL A 140 -12.98 -0.64 -3.25
C VAL A 140 -14.31 0.13 -3.19
N TYR A 141 -15.32 -0.42 -2.52
CA TYR A 141 -16.58 0.27 -2.34
C TYR A 141 -16.42 1.56 -1.54
N LEU A 142 -15.66 1.52 -0.43
CA LEU A 142 -15.35 2.70 0.36
C LEU A 142 -14.63 3.77 -0.47
N LEU A 143 -13.70 3.38 -1.34
CA LEU A 143 -13.06 4.27 -2.29
C LEU A 143 -14.08 4.91 -3.23
N ALA A 144 -14.95 4.09 -3.84
CA ALA A 144 -15.94 4.53 -4.82
C ALA A 144 -16.94 5.55 -4.24
N THR A 145 -17.24 5.48 -2.93
CA THR A 145 -18.15 6.45 -2.29
C THR A 145 -17.63 7.90 -2.29
N ALA A 146 -16.36 8.13 -2.63
CA ALA A 146 -15.84 9.48 -2.86
C ALA A 146 -16.17 10.03 -4.25
N ALA A 147 -16.56 9.19 -5.22
CA ALA A 147 -16.91 9.61 -6.57
C ALA A 147 -18.22 10.42 -6.63
N SER A 148 -18.44 11.15 -7.72
CA SER A 148 -19.69 11.84 -7.99
C SER A 148 -20.82 10.87 -8.34
N LYS A 149 -20.46 9.79 -9.05
CA LYS A 149 -21.37 8.70 -9.44
C LYS A 149 -20.67 7.36 -9.37
N ILE A 150 -21.37 6.36 -8.88
CA ILE A 150 -20.95 4.97 -8.82
C ILE A 150 -21.79 4.15 -9.79
N THR A 151 -21.15 3.52 -10.73
CA THR A 151 -21.75 2.58 -11.69
C THR A 151 -21.21 1.19 -11.44
N ILE A 152 -22.07 0.20 -11.41
CA ILE A 152 -21.67 -1.22 -11.31
C ILE A 152 -22.20 -1.99 -12.50
N VAL A 153 -21.50 -3.01 -12.95
CA VAL A 153 -22.02 -3.94 -13.99
C VAL A 153 -23.29 -4.62 -13.48
N PRO A 154 -24.31 -4.89 -14.33
CA PRO A 154 -25.60 -5.43 -13.89
C PRO A 154 -25.53 -6.77 -13.13
N THR A 155 -24.46 -7.56 -13.36
CA THR A 155 -24.19 -8.83 -12.68
C THR A 155 -23.22 -8.70 -11.52
N GLY A 156 -22.75 -7.50 -11.22
CA GLY A 156 -21.80 -7.24 -10.13
C GLY A 156 -22.48 -7.25 -8.76
N ASP A 157 -21.63 -7.23 -7.74
CA ASP A 157 -22.07 -7.19 -6.35
C ASP A 157 -21.30 -6.16 -5.52
N VAL A 158 -21.95 -5.69 -4.46
CA VAL A 158 -21.38 -4.80 -3.45
C VAL A 158 -21.21 -5.58 -2.15
N ALA A 159 -19.98 -5.88 -1.81
CA ALA A 159 -19.63 -6.59 -0.58
C ALA A 159 -19.56 -5.63 0.62
N LEU A 160 -20.65 -4.90 0.88
CA LEU A 160 -20.78 -4.09 2.09
C LEU A 160 -21.24 -4.99 3.24
N MET A 161 -20.27 -5.62 3.87
CA MET A 161 -20.44 -6.50 5.04
C MET A 161 -19.66 -5.93 6.22
N GLY A 162 -19.91 -6.43 7.42
CA GLY A 162 -19.15 -6.04 8.60
C GLY A 162 -17.67 -6.41 8.51
N MET A 163 -16.98 -6.29 9.62
CA MET A 163 -15.56 -6.64 9.72
C MET A 163 -15.41 -7.95 10.48
N HIS A 164 -14.60 -8.83 9.95
CA HIS A 164 -14.21 -10.10 10.57
C HIS A 164 -12.69 -10.18 10.65
N VAL A 165 -12.17 -10.53 11.81
CA VAL A 165 -10.75 -10.78 12.04
C VAL A 165 -10.60 -12.16 12.67
N GLU A 166 -9.82 -13.00 12.04
CA GLU A 166 -9.46 -14.32 12.55
C GLU A 166 -7.96 -14.35 12.85
N GLN A 167 -7.60 -14.81 14.03
CA GLN A 167 -6.23 -15.01 14.46
C GLN A 167 -5.92 -16.50 14.59
N THR A 168 -4.88 -16.95 13.91
CA THR A 168 -4.44 -18.35 13.97
C THR A 168 -3.41 -18.53 15.10
N TYR A 169 -3.62 -19.52 15.96
CA TYR A 169 -2.72 -19.89 17.04
C TYR A 169 -2.10 -21.25 16.72
N PHE A 170 -0.77 -21.28 16.68
CA PHE A 170 0.00 -22.45 16.25
C PHE A 170 0.47 -23.33 17.41
N LYS A 171 0.28 -22.90 18.67
CA LYS A 171 0.77 -23.61 19.87
C LYS A 171 0.38 -25.09 19.86
N GLY A 172 -0.89 -25.40 19.62
CA GLY A 172 -1.37 -26.78 19.61
C GLY A 172 -0.78 -27.62 18.46
N LEU A 173 -0.49 -27.04 17.30
CA LEU A 173 0.22 -27.71 16.22
C LEU A 173 1.67 -27.96 16.59
N MET A 174 2.34 -26.92 17.12
CA MET A 174 3.75 -26.99 17.50
C MET A 174 3.98 -28.04 18.56
N ASP A 175 3.10 -28.12 19.56
CA ASP A 175 3.16 -29.16 20.62
C ASP A 175 3.10 -30.59 20.04
N LYS A 176 2.22 -30.81 19.05
CA LYS A 176 2.06 -32.13 18.41
C LYS A 176 3.30 -32.57 17.63
N ILE A 177 4.05 -31.64 17.07
CA ILE A 177 5.26 -31.95 16.29
C ILE A 177 6.55 -31.72 17.10
N GLY A 178 6.44 -31.51 18.42
CA GLY A 178 7.60 -31.36 19.30
C GLY A 178 8.39 -30.06 19.10
N ILE A 179 7.71 -28.99 18.62
CA ILE A 179 8.28 -27.65 18.50
C ILE A 179 7.68 -26.75 19.58
N GLU A 180 8.48 -25.87 20.13
CA GLU A 180 8.07 -24.95 21.17
C GLU A 180 8.66 -23.57 20.93
N ALA A 181 7.86 -22.51 21.20
CA ALA A 181 8.34 -21.14 21.18
C ALA A 181 8.64 -20.68 22.61
N ASP A 182 9.85 -20.20 22.85
CA ASP A 182 10.29 -19.60 24.10
C ASP A 182 10.53 -18.11 23.86
N ILE A 183 9.50 -17.30 24.17
CA ILE A 183 9.41 -15.89 23.77
C ILE A 183 9.29 -15.03 25.04
N GLU A 184 10.03 -13.93 25.06
CA GLU A 184 9.97 -12.87 26.06
C GLU A 184 9.56 -11.55 25.39
N HIS A 185 8.76 -10.75 26.09
CA HIS A 185 8.32 -9.45 25.58
C HIS A 185 8.25 -8.40 26.68
N MET A 186 8.32 -7.13 26.29
CA MET A 186 8.04 -5.97 27.13
C MET A 186 6.84 -5.22 26.59
N GLY A 187 5.87 -5.01 27.47
CA GLY A 187 4.59 -4.38 27.17
C GLY A 187 3.44 -5.39 27.17
N ALA A 188 2.39 -5.12 27.96
CA ALA A 188 1.26 -6.01 28.13
C ALA A 188 0.51 -6.30 26.80
N PHE A 189 0.49 -5.34 25.88
CA PHE A 189 -0.16 -5.45 24.58
C PHE A 189 0.79 -5.94 23.45
N LYS A 190 2.05 -6.32 23.77
CA LYS A 190 3.01 -6.81 22.78
C LYS A 190 2.81 -8.30 22.50
N GLY A 191 1.63 -8.66 21.99
CA GLY A 191 1.18 -10.03 21.76
C GLY A 191 1.74 -10.71 20.50
N ALA A 192 2.80 -10.19 19.86
CA ALA A 192 3.33 -10.78 18.61
C ALA A 192 3.83 -12.23 18.76
N GLY A 193 4.18 -12.67 19.97
CA GLY A 193 4.56 -14.04 20.29
C GLY A 193 3.40 -14.97 20.62
N GLU A 194 2.23 -14.45 20.96
CA GLU A 194 1.09 -15.24 21.46
C GLU A 194 0.63 -16.34 20.49
N PRO A 195 0.60 -16.13 19.16
CA PRO A 195 0.23 -17.18 18.23
C PRO A 195 1.07 -18.46 18.34
N PHE A 196 2.28 -18.36 18.89
CA PHE A 196 3.21 -19.49 19.04
C PHE A 196 3.29 -20.02 20.47
N THR A 197 2.85 -19.24 21.46
CA THR A 197 2.98 -19.58 22.89
C THR A 197 1.65 -19.89 23.57
N GLN A 198 0.52 -19.52 22.94
CA GLN A 198 -0.81 -19.65 23.49
C GLN A 198 -1.78 -20.29 22.48
N THR A 199 -2.90 -20.80 22.96
CA THR A 199 -3.98 -21.37 22.13
C THR A 199 -5.10 -20.37 21.82
N GLY A 200 -5.01 -19.16 22.33
CA GLY A 200 -5.94 -18.05 22.14
C GLY A 200 -5.32 -16.73 22.58
N PRO A 201 -5.98 -15.59 22.37
CA PRO A 201 -5.46 -14.28 22.74
C PRO A 201 -5.43 -14.09 24.26
N SER A 202 -4.45 -13.30 24.74
CA SER A 202 -4.52 -12.70 26.07
C SER A 202 -5.68 -11.71 26.15
N GLU A 203 -6.09 -11.31 27.35
CA GLU A 203 -7.13 -10.30 27.55
C GLU A 203 -6.72 -8.95 26.93
N GLU A 204 -5.44 -8.59 27.02
CA GLU A 204 -4.89 -7.38 26.43
C GLU A 204 -4.92 -7.43 24.88
N ALA A 205 -4.53 -8.55 24.29
CA ALA A 205 -4.59 -8.74 22.84
C ALA A 205 -6.04 -8.71 22.34
N LYS A 206 -6.95 -9.38 23.04
CA LYS A 206 -8.39 -9.37 22.75
C LYS A 206 -8.95 -7.95 22.82
N GLN A 207 -8.73 -7.24 23.91
CA GLN A 207 -9.18 -5.85 24.09
C GLN A 207 -8.67 -4.94 22.97
N MET A 208 -7.39 -5.07 22.61
CA MET A 208 -6.77 -4.26 21.55
C MET A 208 -7.43 -4.53 20.20
N ILE A 209 -7.63 -5.79 19.82
CA ILE A 209 -8.22 -6.16 18.54
C ILE A 209 -9.68 -5.76 18.47
N GLU A 210 -10.47 -6.00 19.51
CA GLU A 210 -11.86 -5.56 19.58
C GLU A 210 -11.98 -4.05 19.40
N TRP A 211 -11.10 -3.28 20.05
CA TRP A 211 -11.06 -1.83 19.89
C TRP A 211 -10.70 -1.42 18.46
N LEU A 212 -9.66 -2.02 17.85
CA LEU A 212 -9.24 -1.72 16.48
C LEU A 212 -10.34 -2.03 15.46
N VAL A 213 -10.94 -3.21 15.56
CA VAL A 213 -12.01 -3.63 14.64
C VAL A 213 -13.23 -2.72 14.76
N LYS A 214 -13.61 -2.36 15.99
CA LYS A 214 -14.70 -1.43 16.24
C LYS A 214 -14.42 -0.04 15.67
N ASP A 215 -13.22 0.50 15.85
CA ASP A 215 -12.87 1.82 15.31
C ASP A 215 -12.87 1.83 13.78
N LEU A 216 -12.31 0.80 13.14
CA LEU A 216 -12.34 0.67 11.68
C LEU A 216 -13.77 0.48 11.14
N PHE A 217 -14.62 -0.27 11.86
CA PHE A 217 -16.03 -0.40 11.52
C PHE A 217 -16.77 0.95 11.58
N GLU A 218 -16.54 1.74 12.64
CA GLU A 218 -17.12 3.09 12.75
C GLU A 218 -16.65 3.99 11.60
N GLN A 219 -15.38 3.91 11.22
CA GLN A 219 -14.86 4.63 10.06
C GLN A 219 -15.54 4.19 8.76
N MET A 220 -15.80 2.89 8.57
CA MET A 220 -16.56 2.36 7.43
C MET A 220 -17.95 2.98 7.36
N VAL A 221 -18.68 2.98 8.48
CA VAL A 221 -20.02 3.56 8.58
C VAL A 221 -20.01 5.06 8.24
N GLU A 222 -19.08 5.81 8.82
CA GLU A 222 -18.92 7.24 8.55
C GLU A 222 -18.64 7.51 7.05
N ILE A 223 -17.73 6.75 6.44
CA ILE A 223 -17.35 6.88 5.04
C ILE A 223 -18.54 6.65 4.10
N VAL A 224 -19.30 5.59 4.33
CA VAL A 224 -20.49 5.28 3.51
C VAL A 224 -21.57 6.31 3.75
N SER A 225 -21.85 6.67 5.00
CA SER A 225 -22.84 7.68 5.37
C SER A 225 -22.59 9.02 4.66
N GLN A 226 -21.37 9.53 4.74
CA GLN A 226 -20.98 10.79 4.10
C GLN A 226 -20.94 10.70 2.57
N GLY A 227 -20.44 9.59 2.03
CA GLY A 227 -20.26 9.42 0.59
C GLY A 227 -21.57 9.14 -0.17
N ARG A 228 -22.57 8.58 0.51
CA ARG A 228 -23.87 8.23 -0.10
C ARG A 228 -25.04 9.06 0.43
N ASP A 229 -24.78 9.96 1.36
CA ASP A 229 -25.83 10.76 2.05
C ASP A 229 -26.91 9.87 2.68
N ILE A 230 -26.45 8.81 3.37
CA ILE A 230 -27.31 7.85 4.07
C ILE A 230 -27.06 7.99 5.58
N PRO A 231 -28.10 8.09 6.43
CA PRO A 231 -27.92 8.15 7.88
C PRO A 231 -27.11 6.96 8.41
N ALA A 232 -26.22 7.20 9.38
CA ALA A 232 -25.29 6.18 9.90
C ALA A 232 -26.00 4.91 10.40
N ASP A 233 -27.13 5.05 11.10
CA ASP A 233 -27.91 3.90 11.58
C ASP A 233 -28.47 3.07 10.43
N LYS A 234 -28.89 3.74 9.32
CA LYS A 234 -29.33 3.04 8.12
C LYS A 234 -28.17 2.32 7.44
N VAL A 235 -26.97 2.91 7.44
CA VAL A 235 -25.75 2.24 6.92
C VAL A 235 -25.46 0.98 7.73
N ARG A 236 -25.53 1.01 9.07
CA ARG A 236 -25.37 -0.19 9.92
C ARG A 236 -26.37 -1.28 9.53
N SER A 237 -27.65 -0.90 9.42
CA SER A 237 -28.70 -1.83 8.97
C SER A 237 -28.45 -2.41 7.58
N LEU A 238 -27.86 -1.64 6.66
CA LEU A 238 -27.48 -2.13 5.33
C LEU A 238 -26.27 -3.10 5.42
N ILE A 239 -25.28 -2.81 6.25
CA ILE A 239 -24.15 -3.72 6.47
C ILE A 239 -24.63 -5.09 6.95
N ASP A 240 -25.63 -5.13 7.85
CA ASP A 240 -26.22 -6.39 8.35
C ASP A 240 -27.03 -7.15 7.29
N GLN A 241 -27.43 -6.47 6.21
CA GLN A 241 -28.18 -7.07 5.08
C GLN A 241 -27.30 -7.51 3.92
N GLY A 242 -26.03 -7.04 3.88
CA GLY A 242 -25.10 -7.34 2.79
C GLY A 242 -24.73 -8.84 2.71
N PRO A 243 -24.12 -9.27 1.59
CA PRO A 243 -23.79 -8.49 0.40
C PRO A 243 -25.00 -8.18 -0.48
N PHE A 244 -24.85 -7.21 -1.40
CA PHE A 244 -25.93 -6.77 -2.31
C PHE A 244 -25.57 -7.07 -3.76
N ASN A 245 -26.48 -7.68 -4.53
CA ASN A 245 -26.34 -7.66 -5.98
C ASN A 245 -26.58 -6.24 -6.54
N ALA A 246 -26.24 -6.02 -7.82
CA ALA A 246 -26.32 -4.71 -8.44
C ALA A 246 -27.71 -4.05 -8.31
N ARG A 247 -28.80 -4.83 -8.45
CA ARG A 247 -30.17 -4.32 -8.32
C ARG A 247 -30.50 -3.90 -6.90
N GLN A 248 -30.15 -4.74 -5.92
CA GLN A 248 -30.35 -4.43 -4.50
C GLN A 248 -29.52 -3.20 -4.09
N ALA A 249 -28.26 -3.10 -4.58
CA ALA A 249 -27.40 -1.96 -4.31
C ALA A 249 -27.96 -0.65 -4.89
N LEU A 250 -28.59 -0.71 -6.09
CA LEU A 250 -29.27 0.43 -6.70
C LEU A 250 -30.50 0.84 -5.87
N ASP A 251 -31.36 -0.11 -5.50
CA ASP A 251 -32.56 0.13 -4.70
C ASP A 251 -32.20 0.69 -3.30
N ALA A 252 -31.08 0.23 -2.72
CA ALA A 252 -30.54 0.73 -1.45
C ALA A 252 -29.76 2.05 -1.58
N LYS A 253 -29.64 2.64 -2.78
CA LYS A 253 -28.86 3.86 -3.08
C LYS A 253 -27.36 3.72 -2.79
N LEU A 254 -26.85 2.51 -2.72
CA LEU A 254 -25.42 2.25 -2.56
C LEU A 254 -24.64 2.52 -3.85
N VAL A 255 -25.30 2.39 -5.01
CA VAL A 255 -24.77 2.74 -6.34
C VAL A 255 -25.77 3.63 -7.07
N ASP A 256 -25.33 4.35 -8.11
CA ASP A 256 -26.17 5.25 -8.89
C ASP A 256 -26.72 4.58 -10.15
N HIS A 257 -25.96 3.64 -10.74
CA HIS A 257 -26.34 2.96 -11.98
C HIS A 257 -25.87 1.50 -11.95
N ALA A 258 -26.69 0.62 -12.55
CA ALA A 258 -26.36 -0.78 -12.81
C ALA A 258 -26.43 -1.00 -14.33
N ILE A 259 -25.36 -0.64 -15.05
CA ILE A 259 -25.28 -0.64 -16.53
C ILE A 259 -23.91 -1.13 -16.98
N TYR A 260 -23.80 -1.53 -18.25
CA TYR A 260 -22.53 -1.91 -18.87
C TYR A 260 -21.65 -0.70 -19.20
N VAL A 261 -20.37 -0.96 -19.48
CA VAL A 261 -19.36 0.10 -19.71
C VAL A 261 -19.65 0.89 -20.99
N ASP A 262 -20.18 0.26 -22.03
CA ASP A 262 -20.59 0.90 -23.28
C ASP A 262 -21.74 1.87 -23.06
N GLU A 263 -22.77 1.48 -22.32
CA GLU A 263 -23.89 2.36 -21.92
C GLU A 263 -23.40 3.56 -21.09
N MET A 264 -22.41 3.33 -20.19
CA MET A 264 -21.79 4.42 -19.44
C MET A 264 -21.02 5.39 -20.37
N VAL A 265 -20.30 4.87 -21.38
CA VAL A 265 -19.58 5.70 -22.36
C VAL A 265 -20.57 6.54 -23.18
N GLU A 266 -21.71 5.99 -23.60
CA GLU A 266 -22.77 6.72 -24.29
C GLU A 266 -23.32 7.84 -23.40
N ALA A 267 -23.69 7.54 -22.16
CA ALA A 267 -24.18 8.55 -21.19
C ALA A 267 -23.16 9.68 -20.95
N LEU A 268 -21.86 9.37 -20.97
CA LEU A 268 -20.81 10.38 -20.85
C LEU A 268 -20.69 11.24 -22.13
N ARG A 269 -20.89 10.68 -23.34
CA ARG A 269 -20.95 11.44 -24.59
C ARG A 269 -22.16 12.37 -24.63
N ASP A 270 -23.32 11.90 -24.23
CA ASP A 270 -24.54 12.71 -24.13
C ASP A 270 -24.33 13.92 -23.21
N ARG A 271 -23.56 13.73 -22.13
CA ARG A 271 -23.31 14.80 -21.14
C ARG A 271 -22.21 15.77 -21.56
N TYR A 272 -21.12 15.31 -22.19
CA TYR A 272 -19.92 16.11 -22.47
C TYR A 272 -19.71 16.41 -23.96
N GLY A 273 -20.57 15.90 -24.82
CA GLY A 273 -20.53 16.06 -26.29
C GLY A 273 -20.01 14.79 -26.98
N ASP A 274 -20.52 14.53 -28.20
CA ASP A 274 -20.12 13.38 -29.01
C ASP A 274 -18.64 13.38 -29.36
N ASP A 275 -18.00 14.57 -29.42
CA ASP A 275 -16.59 14.79 -29.69
C ASP A 275 -15.72 14.68 -28.42
N ALA A 276 -16.30 14.34 -27.26
CA ALA A 276 -15.55 14.15 -26.00
C ALA A 276 -14.45 13.10 -26.16
N ARG A 277 -13.26 13.46 -25.74
CA ARG A 277 -12.06 12.61 -25.85
C ARG A 277 -11.78 11.83 -24.57
N PHE A 278 -11.82 10.51 -24.67
CA PHE A 278 -11.44 9.62 -23.57
C PHE A 278 -9.91 9.38 -23.61
N VAL A 279 -9.20 9.86 -22.61
CA VAL A 279 -7.73 9.82 -22.55
C VAL A 279 -7.28 8.88 -21.43
N GLN A 280 -6.73 7.73 -21.82
CA GLN A 280 -6.20 6.73 -20.88
C GLN A 280 -4.96 7.26 -20.16
N ASN A 281 -4.87 7.03 -18.85
CA ASN A 281 -3.74 7.40 -18.01
C ASN A 281 -3.31 8.87 -18.18
N TYR A 282 -4.29 9.80 -18.20
CA TYR A 282 -4.05 11.23 -18.41
C TYR A 282 -2.92 11.74 -17.49
N GLY A 283 -2.05 12.60 -18.05
CA GLY A 283 -0.91 13.15 -17.34
C GLY A 283 0.24 12.17 -17.10
N ALA A 284 0.19 10.97 -17.69
CA ALA A 284 1.34 10.10 -17.75
C ALA A 284 2.45 10.75 -18.60
N ASP A 285 3.69 10.61 -18.16
CA ASP A 285 4.84 11.03 -18.97
C ASP A 285 4.83 10.22 -20.28
N LYS A 286 5.11 10.89 -21.40
CA LYS A 286 5.21 10.20 -22.70
C LYS A 286 6.25 9.09 -22.53
N LYS A 287 5.83 7.82 -22.71
CA LYS A 287 6.76 6.70 -22.75
C LYS A 287 7.81 7.04 -23.79
N GLN A 288 9.10 7.15 -23.41
CA GLN A 288 10.16 6.92 -24.37
C GLN A 288 9.96 5.47 -24.82
N GLN A 289 9.44 5.29 -26.03
CA GLN A 289 9.43 3.99 -26.67
C GLN A 289 10.90 3.58 -26.79
N LEU A 290 11.32 2.69 -25.90
CA LEU A 290 12.59 2.01 -26.06
C LEU A 290 12.45 1.16 -27.31
N ASP A 291 13.15 1.56 -28.34
CA ASP A 291 13.31 0.75 -29.56
C ASP A 291 14.17 -0.46 -29.18
N LEU A 292 13.51 -1.52 -28.71
CA LEU A 292 14.15 -2.79 -28.35
C LEU A 292 14.68 -3.56 -29.58
N SER A 293 14.45 -3.06 -30.80
CA SER A 293 15.01 -3.65 -32.03
C SER A 293 16.50 -3.39 -32.18
N SER A 294 17.06 -2.40 -31.46
CA SER A 294 18.49 -2.12 -31.44
C SER A 294 19.24 -2.98 -30.42
N PRO A 295 20.27 -3.76 -30.80
CA PRO A 295 21.12 -4.49 -29.87
C PRO A 295 21.81 -3.62 -28.81
N PHE A 296 21.92 -2.31 -29.09
CA PHE A 296 22.50 -1.31 -28.18
C PHE A 296 21.50 -0.73 -27.17
N ALA A 297 20.20 -1.02 -27.30
CA ALA A 297 19.17 -0.50 -26.37
C ALA A 297 19.43 -0.92 -24.93
N ILE A 298 19.87 -2.16 -24.72
CA ILE A 298 20.23 -2.71 -23.40
C ILE A 298 21.45 -1.98 -22.82
N PHE A 299 22.46 -1.71 -23.63
CA PHE A 299 23.66 -0.97 -23.19
C PHE A 299 23.36 0.49 -22.87
N LYS A 300 22.47 1.14 -23.63
CA LYS A 300 21.99 2.49 -23.36
C LYS A 300 21.18 2.54 -22.04
N LEU A 301 20.34 1.55 -21.81
CA LEU A 301 19.58 1.38 -20.58
C LEU A 301 20.48 1.19 -19.35
N LEU A 302 21.50 0.32 -19.44
CA LEU A 302 22.50 0.09 -18.40
C LEU A 302 23.39 1.33 -18.19
N GLY A 303 23.75 2.03 -19.28
CA GLY A 303 24.54 3.27 -19.23
C GLY A 303 23.77 4.45 -18.62
N GLU A 304 22.48 4.61 -18.92
CA GLU A 304 21.64 5.64 -18.32
C GLU A 304 21.32 5.36 -16.85
N SER A 305 21.23 4.09 -16.43
CA SER A 305 21.15 3.70 -15.02
C SER A 305 22.44 4.00 -14.25
N ALA A 306 23.60 3.97 -14.93
CA ALA A 306 24.89 4.34 -14.38
C ALA A 306 25.17 5.85 -14.46
N SER A 307 24.45 6.60 -15.29
CA SER A 307 24.56 8.05 -15.34
C SER A 307 23.96 8.63 -14.07
N LYS A 308 24.84 8.94 -13.11
CA LYS A 308 24.53 9.79 -11.95
C LYS A 308 23.87 11.05 -12.52
N GLY A 309 22.55 11.16 -12.40
CA GLY A 309 21.83 12.36 -12.82
C GLY A 309 22.55 13.58 -12.27
N LYS A 310 22.85 14.56 -13.12
CA LYS A 310 23.46 15.82 -12.68
C LYS A 310 22.62 16.33 -11.50
N PRO A 311 23.25 16.70 -10.36
CA PRO A 311 22.49 17.19 -9.23
C PRO A 311 21.61 18.35 -9.69
N SER A 312 20.32 18.27 -9.35
CA SER A 312 19.38 19.34 -9.69
C SER A 312 19.84 20.61 -8.97
N THR A 313 19.94 21.72 -9.68
CA THR A 313 20.20 23.03 -9.07
C THR A 313 18.94 23.68 -8.51
N LYS A 314 17.76 23.11 -8.82
CA LYS A 314 16.46 23.62 -8.35
C LYS A 314 16.16 23.10 -6.96
N ALA A 315 15.68 23.99 -6.09
CA ALA A 315 15.20 23.61 -4.76
C ALA A 315 14.12 22.53 -4.85
N CYS A 316 14.27 21.47 -4.07
CA CYS A 316 13.34 20.34 -4.06
C CYS A 316 13.08 19.81 -2.63
N VAL A 317 12.02 19.03 -2.48
CA VAL A 317 11.73 18.21 -1.30
C VAL A 317 12.05 16.77 -1.66
N ALA A 318 12.89 16.12 -0.87
CA ALA A 318 13.18 14.72 -1.06
C ALA A 318 12.07 13.87 -0.43
N LEU A 319 11.57 12.91 -1.20
CA LEU A 319 10.64 11.90 -0.73
C LEU A 319 11.41 10.57 -0.62
N VAL A 320 11.55 10.08 0.60
CA VAL A 320 12.26 8.84 0.93
C VAL A 320 11.25 7.80 1.38
N TYR A 321 11.32 6.59 0.83
CA TYR A 321 10.40 5.50 1.18
C TYR A 321 11.08 4.51 2.12
N LEU A 322 10.34 4.14 3.19
CA LEU A 322 10.64 3.02 4.07
C LEU A 322 9.43 2.09 4.01
N ASP A 323 9.48 1.11 3.10
CA ASP A 323 8.38 0.20 2.79
C ASP A 323 8.80 -1.25 3.02
N GLY A 324 8.17 -1.92 3.99
CA GLY A 324 8.47 -3.29 4.40
C GLY A 324 9.14 -3.44 5.77
N MET A 325 9.60 -4.65 6.08
CA MET A 325 10.23 -5.00 7.36
C MET A 325 11.61 -4.35 7.51
N ILE A 326 11.92 -3.82 8.69
CA ILE A 326 13.21 -3.18 8.98
C ILE A 326 14.23 -4.24 9.42
N VAL A 327 15.36 -4.30 8.71
CA VAL A 327 16.46 -5.25 8.97
C VAL A 327 17.81 -4.56 9.06
N THR A 328 18.78 -5.19 9.69
CA THR A 328 20.17 -4.74 9.69
C THR A 328 20.83 -4.92 8.31
N GLY A 329 21.81 -4.09 8.00
CA GLY A 329 22.57 -4.23 6.75
C GLY A 329 21.96 -3.47 5.56
N LYS A 330 22.25 -3.98 4.37
CA LYS A 330 21.75 -3.41 3.10
C LYS A 330 20.38 -3.96 2.75
N THR A 331 19.58 -3.17 2.05
CA THR A 331 18.37 -3.65 1.38
C THR A 331 18.75 -4.64 0.28
N GLU A 332 18.26 -5.86 0.37
CA GLU A 332 18.43 -6.84 -0.69
C GLU A 332 17.39 -6.55 -1.78
N GLN A 333 17.88 -6.31 -3.00
CA GLN A 333 17.00 -6.15 -4.17
C GLN A 333 16.77 -7.54 -4.78
N ASN A 334 15.53 -7.99 -4.74
CA ASN A 334 15.13 -9.16 -5.51
C ASN A 334 14.87 -8.72 -6.96
N PRO A 335 15.60 -9.25 -7.97
CA PRO A 335 15.40 -8.87 -9.37
C PRO A 335 13.99 -9.16 -9.91
N PHE A 336 13.25 -10.07 -9.25
CA PHE A 336 11.93 -10.55 -9.67
C PHE A 336 10.79 -10.19 -8.71
N GLY A 337 11.04 -9.37 -7.69
CA GLY A 337 10.01 -9.07 -6.70
C GLY A 337 10.38 -7.90 -5.79
N ASP A 338 9.47 -7.62 -4.85
CA ASP A 338 9.65 -6.58 -3.85
C ASP A 338 10.86 -6.83 -2.95
N ALA A 339 11.54 -5.77 -2.59
CA ALA A 339 12.38 -5.76 -1.41
C ALA A 339 11.44 -5.91 -0.19
N GLY A 340 11.16 -7.14 0.24
CA GLY A 340 10.33 -7.40 1.42
C GLY A 340 10.92 -6.86 2.73
N ALA A 341 12.11 -6.29 2.66
CA ALA A 341 12.85 -5.76 3.80
C ALA A 341 13.67 -4.53 3.46
N VAL A 342 13.74 -3.58 4.39
CA VAL A 342 14.49 -2.33 4.29
C VAL A 342 15.69 -2.35 5.20
N GLY A 343 16.90 -2.31 4.61
CA GLY A 343 18.17 -2.37 5.33
C GLY A 343 18.58 -1.03 5.96
N SER A 344 18.99 -1.06 7.23
CA SER A 344 19.41 0.12 7.98
C SER A 344 20.61 0.84 7.33
N THR A 345 21.56 0.11 6.76
CA THR A 345 22.70 0.69 6.05
C THR A 345 22.27 1.47 4.82
N THR A 346 21.34 0.92 4.04
CA THR A 346 20.77 1.60 2.86
C THR A 346 20.07 2.88 3.26
N MET A 347 19.19 2.81 4.26
CA MET A 347 18.42 3.98 4.72
C MET A 347 19.34 5.07 5.27
N ARG A 348 20.33 4.71 6.08
CA ARG A 348 21.34 5.67 6.59
C ARG A 348 22.04 6.40 5.45
N HIS A 349 22.46 5.70 4.39
CA HIS A 349 23.10 6.31 3.23
C HIS A 349 22.15 7.22 2.45
N VAL A 350 20.90 6.82 2.26
CA VAL A 350 19.89 7.64 1.57
C VAL A 350 19.62 8.93 2.35
N LEU A 351 19.43 8.85 3.67
CA LEU A 351 19.20 10.01 4.52
C LEU A 351 20.41 10.92 4.57
N ALA A 352 21.64 10.40 4.69
CA ALA A 352 22.88 11.17 4.66
C ALA A 352 23.06 11.87 3.30
N LYS A 353 22.75 11.21 2.19
CA LYS A 353 22.78 11.83 0.86
C LYS A 353 21.77 12.97 0.75
N ALA A 354 20.54 12.80 1.26
CA ALA A 354 19.52 13.83 1.29
C ALA A 354 19.95 15.03 2.18
N ALA A 355 20.64 14.78 3.29
CA ALA A 355 21.22 15.82 4.14
C ALA A 355 22.29 16.63 3.41
N ALA A 356 23.23 15.97 2.74
CA ALA A 356 24.36 16.61 2.06
C ALA A 356 23.96 17.37 0.77
N ASP A 357 22.84 17.03 0.13
CA ASP A 357 22.41 17.65 -1.12
C ASP A 357 21.83 19.05 -0.87
N LYS A 358 22.54 20.10 -1.33
CA LYS A 358 22.13 21.50 -1.17
C LYS A 358 20.82 21.86 -1.89
N SER A 359 20.41 21.11 -2.92
CA SER A 359 19.14 21.32 -3.62
C SER A 359 17.95 20.83 -2.78
N VAL A 360 18.14 19.82 -1.92
CA VAL A 360 17.12 19.31 -1.00
C VAL A 360 16.91 20.30 0.15
N LYS A 361 15.71 20.88 0.25
CA LYS A 361 15.34 21.86 1.27
C LYS A 361 14.53 21.28 2.42
N ALA A 362 13.88 20.13 2.21
CA ALA A 362 13.15 19.39 3.22
C ALA A 362 13.09 17.92 2.83
N VAL A 363 12.78 17.06 3.80
CA VAL A 363 12.64 15.61 3.57
C VAL A 363 11.30 15.13 4.12
N VAL A 364 10.60 14.35 3.32
CA VAL A 364 9.45 13.55 3.74
C VAL A 364 9.86 12.08 3.75
N LEU A 365 9.81 11.44 4.91
CA LEU A 365 9.97 10.00 5.02
C LEU A 365 8.57 9.36 4.97
N ARG A 366 8.29 8.62 3.90
CA ARG A 366 7.10 7.81 3.78
C ARG A 366 7.37 6.46 4.42
N VAL A 367 6.63 6.13 5.50
CA VAL A 367 6.80 4.91 6.28
C VAL A 367 5.58 4.00 6.09
N ASN A 368 5.81 2.80 5.55
CA ASN A 368 4.82 1.73 5.46
C ASN A 368 5.49 0.44 5.96
N SER A 369 5.52 0.24 7.29
CA SER A 369 6.34 -0.80 7.92
C SER A 369 5.70 -1.34 9.20
N PRO A 370 5.67 -2.68 9.38
CA PRO A 370 5.29 -3.30 10.65
C PRO A 370 6.37 -3.15 11.74
N GLY A 371 7.55 -2.63 11.39
CA GLY A 371 8.73 -2.61 12.23
C GLY A 371 9.76 -3.66 11.84
N GLY A 372 10.47 -4.21 12.81
CA GLY A 372 11.52 -5.21 12.62
C GLY A 372 12.63 -5.10 13.65
N SER A 373 13.89 -5.21 13.25
CA SER A 373 15.07 -5.14 14.14
C SER A 373 15.12 -3.81 14.89
N ALA A 374 15.18 -3.87 16.22
CA ALA A 374 15.31 -2.70 17.08
C ALA A 374 16.61 -1.92 16.80
N THR A 375 17.74 -2.63 16.65
CA THR A 375 19.04 -2.04 16.30
C THR A 375 18.97 -1.32 14.94
N ALA A 376 18.36 -1.93 13.95
CA ALA A 376 18.22 -1.31 12.63
C ALA A 376 17.32 -0.06 12.69
N SER A 377 16.26 -0.11 13.47
CA SER A 377 15.34 1.01 13.69
C SER A 377 16.04 2.19 14.37
N ASP A 378 16.88 1.94 15.39
CA ASP A 378 17.66 2.99 16.05
C ASP A 378 18.70 3.62 15.11
N ILE A 379 19.39 2.83 14.30
CA ILE A 379 20.32 3.33 13.28
C ILE A 379 19.62 4.27 12.30
N ILE A 380 18.43 3.90 11.84
CA ILE A 380 17.64 4.72 10.91
C ILE A 380 17.12 5.98 11.63
N TRP A 381 16.55 5.82 12.83
CA TRP A 381 16.10 6.94 13.66
C TRP A 381 17.23 7.96 13.88
N ARG A 382 18.43 7.49 14.24
CA ARG A 382 19.60 8.35 14.42
C ARG A 382 19.91 9.15 13.16
N ALA A 383 19.94 8.49 12.01
CA ALA A 383 20.21 9.13 10.72
C ALA A 383 19.14 10.18 10.36
N ALA A 384 17.86 9.85 10.60
CA ALA A 384 16.74 10.77 10.39
C ALA A 384 16.79 11.96 11.33
N ASN A 385 17.16 11.75 12.59
CA ASN A 385 17.28 12.80 13.58
C ASN A 385 18.45 13.76 13.28
N GLU A 386 19.62 13.26 12.85
CA GLU A 386 20.73 14.10 12.39
C GLU A 386 20.33 14.94 11.17
N LEU A 387 19.67 14.32 10.18
CA LEU A 387 19.11 15.06 9.04
C LEU A 387 18.13 16.15 9.51
N GLY A 388 17.31 15.87 10.51
CA GLY A 388 16.32 16.79 11.05
C GLY A 388 16.91 18.03 11.74
N LYS A 389 18.19 17.99 12.14
CA LYS A 389 18.94 19.17 12.66
C LYS A 389 19.32 20.15 11.55
N GLU A 390 19.54 19.66 10.33
CA GLU A 390 19.97 20.44 9.19
C GLU A 390 18.81 20.90 8.29
N LYS A 391 17.77 20.05 8.15
CA LYS A 391 16.67 20.27 7.22
C LYS A 391 15.33 19.90 7.85
N PRO A 392 14.23 20.62 7.52
CA PRO A 392 12.89 20.19 7.93
C PRO A 392 12.63 18.74 7.54
N PHE A 393 12.30 17.92 8.52
CA PHE A 393 12.02 16.50 8.38
C PHE A 393 10.64 16.16 8.92
N VAL A 394 9.81 15.57 8.09
CA VAL A 394 8.47 15.12 8.45
C VAL A 394 8.26 13.66 8.03
N VAL A 395 7.33 13.00 8.70
CA VAL A 395 6.93 11.62 8.36
C VAL A 395 5.51 11.62 7.82
N SER A 396 5.28 10.84 6.77
CA SER A 396 3.97 10.45 6.27
C SER A 396 3.85 8.93 6.42
N MET A 397 2.88 8.48 7.22
CA MET A 397 2.62 7.06 7.42
C MET A 397 1.69 6.52 6.35
N GLY A 398 1.95 5.31 5.86
CA GLY A 398 1.10 4.58 4.91
C GLY A 398 0.02 3.76 5.61
N ASN A 399 -0.18 2.53 5.16
CA ASN A 399 -1.12 1.62 5.80
C ASN A 399 -0.71 1.26 7.22
N MET A 400 0.61 1.17 7.46
CA MET A 400 1.17 0.79 8.76
C MET A 400 2.48 1.53 9.05
N ALA A 401 2.64 1.99 10.29
CA ALA A 401 3.91 2.47 10.84
C ALA A 401 3.98 2.08 12.31
N ALA A 402 4.20 0.78 12.56
CA ALA A 402 4.14 0.19 13.88
C ALA A 402 5.51 -0.29 14.36
N SER A 403 5.70 -0.40 15.68
CA SER A 403 6.94 -0.88 16.31
C SER A 403 8.17 -0.11 15.78
N GLY A 404 9.12 -0.76 15.12
CA GLY A 404 10.27 -0.12 14.47
C GLY A 404 9.88 0.98 13.48
N GLY A 405 8.72 0.86 12.78
CA GLY A 405 8.18 1.89 11.90
C GLY A 405 7.77 3.16 12.67
N TYR A 406 7.19 3.02 13.87
CA TYR A 406 6.95 4.14 14.76
C TYR A 406 8.25 4.70 15.36
N TYR A 407 9.19 3.81 15.71
CA TYR A 407 10.50 4.19 16.24
C TYR A 407 11.22 5.19 15.34
N VAL A 408 11.35 4.86 14.04
CA VAL A 408 12.02 5.72 13.06
C VAL A 408 11.28 7.04 12.82
N SER A 409 9.98 7.06 13.10
CA SER A 409 9.10 8.22 12.91
C SER A 409 9.15 9.19 14.10
N ALA A 410 9.51 8.71 15.30
CA ALA A 410 9.34 9.44 16.55
C ALA A 410 10.10 10.79 16.60
N GLY A 411 11.26 10.90 15.94
CA GLY A 411 12.08 12.12 15.89
C GLY A 411 11.61 13.21 14.91
N ALA A 412 10.60 12.93 14.08
CA ALA A 412 10.14 13.86 13.06
C ALA A 412 9.49 15.13 13.65
N ARG A 413 9.64 16.27 12.96
CA ARG A 413 8.99 17.54 13.34
C ARG A 413 7.45 17.40 13.38
N ALA A 414 6.89 16.72 12.39
CA ALA A 414 5.47 16.36 12.30
C ALA A 414 5.32 14.97 11.75
N ILE A 415 4.27 14.27 12.21
CA ILE A 415 3.86 12.96 11.71
C ILE A 415 2.45 13.10 11.19
N PHE A 416 2.24 12.65 9.98
CA PHE A 416 0.94 12.59 9.31
C PHE A 416 0.54 11.13 9.14
N ALA A 417 -0.68 10.81 9.52
CA ALA A 417 -1.27 9.49 9.38
C ALA A 417 -2.71 9.63 8.90
N ASP A 418 -3.15 8.74 8.04
CA ASP A 418 -4.57 8.61 7.73
C ASP A 418 -5.31 7.96 8.89
N ARG A 419 -6.62 8.21 9.00
CA ARG A 419 -7.43 7.71 10.13
C ARG A 419 -7.36 6.18 10.29
N GLY A 420 -7.23 5.44 9.17
CA GLY A 420 -7.12 3.99 9.14
C GLY A 420 -5.68 3.46 9.17
N THR A 421 -4.66 4.32 9.26
CA THR A 421 -3.26 3.89 9.44
C THR A 421 -3.10 3.16 10.77
N LEU A 422 -2.49 1.97 10.77
CA LEU A 422 -2.12 1.27 12.00
C LEU A 422 -0.75 1.75 12.49
N THR A 423 -0.67 2.20 13.76
CA THR A 423 0.56 2.80 14.31
C THR A 423 0.76 2.45 15.79
N GLY A 424 1.82 2.96 16.40
CA GLY A 424 2.16 2.67 17.79
C GLY A 424 2.96 1.38 17.93
N SER A 425 2.43 0.37 18.65
CA SER A 425 3.12 -0.88 18.96
C SER A 425 4.48 -0.65 19.65
N ILE A 426 4.55 0.37 20.54
CA ILE A 426 5.76 0.73 21.30
C ILE A 426 6.04 -0.36 22.33
N GLY A 427 6.86 -1.33 21.96
CA GLY A 427 7.19 -2.50 22.77
C GLY A 427 8.20 -3.35 22.02
N VAL A 428 8.78 -4.31 22.71
CA VAL A 428 9.81 -5.20 22.17
C VAL A 428 9.48 -6.66 22.45
N VAL A 429 9.94 -7.54 21.57
CA VAL A 429 9.78 -9.00 21.67
C VAL A 429 11.01 -9.67 21.11
N THR A 430 11.45 -10.74 21.74
CA THR A 430 12.49 -11.64 21.23
C THR A 430 12.24 -13.05 21.74
N GLY A 431 12.91 -14.01 21.16
CA GLY A 431 12.80 -15.39 21.60
C GLY A 431 13.53 -16.33 20.65
N LYS A 432 13.33 -17.62 20.89
CA LYS A 432 13.83 -18.69 20.05
C LYS A 432 12.76 -19.76 19.85
N ILE A 433 12.93 -20.52 18.80
CA ILE A 433 12.13 -21.73 18.55
C ILE A 433 12.95 -22.93 19.03
N VAL A 434 12.35 -23.74 19.86
CA VAL A 434 12.91 -24.97 20.39
C VAL A 434 12.40 -26.14 19.57
N THR A 435 13.30 -26.88 18.94
CA THR A 435 12.95 -27.94 17.98
C THR A 435 13.37 -29.34 18.44
N LYS A 436 13.87 -29.48 19.66
CA LYS A 436 14.38 -30.76 20.23
C LYS A 436 13.36 -31.89 20.11
N GLY A 437 12.10 -31.64 20.48
CA GLY A 437 11.05 -32.68 20.42
C GLY A 437 10.78 -33.15 19.00
N LEU A 438 10.84 -32.27 17.98
CA LEU A 438 10.74 -32.63 16.57
C LEU A 438 11.89 -33.55 16.17
N TRP A 439 13.13 -33.20 16.57
CA TRP A 439 14.30 -34.01 16.22
C TRP A 439 14.30 -35.36 16.91
N ASP A 440 13.87 -35.42 18.17
CA ASP A 440 13.69 -36.67 18.88
C ASP A 440 12.64 -37.57 18.20
N TRP A 441 11.54 -36.99 17.73
CA TRP A 441 10.51 -37.72 17.01
C TRP A 441 10.98 -38.29 15.67
N VAL A 442 11.84 -37.59 14.93
CA VAL A 442 12.43 -38.12 13.67
C VAL A 442 13.71 -38.93 13.89
N GLY A 443 14.18 -39.11 15.15
CA GLY A 443 15.32 -39.93 15.49
C GLY A 443 16.67 -39.26 15.32
N LEU A 444 16.75 -37.93 15.30
CA LEU A 444 18.02 -37.20 15.26
C LEU A 444 18.49 -36.90 16.68
N SER A 445 19.78 -37.11 16.95
CA SER A 445 20.45 -36.78 18.21
C SER A 445 21.59 -35.79 17.98
N PHE A 446 21.80 -34.92 18.98
CA PHE A 446 22.82 -33.87 18.92
C PHE A 446 23.84 -34.09 20.05
N HIS A 447 25.12 -34.03 19.73
CA HIS A 447 26.17 -33.93 20.70
C HIS A 447 26.68 -32.49 20.73
N GLU A 448 26.60 -31.85 21.89
CA GLU A 448 26.96 -30.43 22.06
C GLU A 448 28.30 -30.33 22.81
N THR A 449 29.20 -29.47 22.35
CA THR A 449 30.38 -29.06 23.07
C THR A 449 30.36 -27.56 23.25
N THR A 450 30.24 -27.11 24.50
CA THR A 450 30.03 -25.69 24.82
C THR A 450 31.17 -25.16 25.67
N VAL A 451 31.77 -24.05 25.27
CA VAL A 451 32.75 -23.29 26.05
C VAL A 451 32.24 -21.86 26.23
N GLY A 452 32.15 -21.41 27.47
CA GLY A 452 31.54 -20.13 27.82
C GLY A 452 30.07 -20.28 28.27
N GLN A 453 29.73 -19.59 29.34
CA GLN A 453 28.42 -19.75 30.03
C GLN A 453 27.20 -19.36 29.20
N ASN A 454 27.36 -18.52 28.19
CA ASN A 454 26.25 -18.00 27.34
C ASN A 454 26.38 -18.43 25.87
N ALA A 455 27.33 -19.32 25.56
CA ALA A 455 27.62 -19.73 24.18
C ALA A 455 26.41 -20.44 23.53
N ASP A 456 25.54 -21.03 24.35
CA ASP A 456 24.33 -21.75 23.94
C ASP A 456 23.03 -20.97 24.16
N LEU A 457 23.10 -19.66 24.43
CA LEU A 457 21.95 -18.82 24.75
C LEU A 457 20.80 -18.98 23.73
N PHE A 458 21.11 -19.00 22.45
CA PHE A 458 20.13 -19.17 21.37
C PHE A 458 20.11 -20.58 20.75
N ASN A 459 20.59 -21.58 21.50
CA ASN A 459 20.51 -22.99 21.10
C ASN A 459 19.03 -23.41 20.96
N SER A 460 18.67 -24.05 19.85
CA SER A 460 17.31 -24.49 19.54
C SER A 460 16.94 -25.86 20.16
N ASN A 461 17.84 -26.50 20.89
CA ASN A 461 17.56 -27.80 21.52
C ASN A 461 16.97 -27.71 22.92
N ARG A 462 16.91 -26.51 23.51
CA ARG A 462 16.35 -26.29 24.85
C ARG A 462 15.80 -24.88 25.03
N ARG A 463 14.90 -24.72 26.00
CA ARG A 463 14.42 -23.41 26.46
C ARG A 463 15.53 -22.59 27.10
N PHE A 464 15.28 -21.29 27.30
CA PHE A 464 16.09 -20.48 28.22
C PHE A 464 16.01 -21.05 29.63
N ASP A 465 17.15 -21.24 30.27
CA ASP A 465 17.19 -21.40 31.71
C ASP A 465 16.94 -20.07 32.43
N ASP A 466 16.79 -20.09 33.76
CA ASP A 466 16.48 -18.89 34.54
C ASP A 466 17.52 -17.78 34.37
N ARG A 467 18.81 -18.14 34.32
CA ARG A 467 19.91 -17.19 34.09
C ARG A 467 19.86 -16.61 32.68
N GLN A 468 19.70 -17.45 31.68
CA GLN A 468 19.58 -17.04 30.27
C GLN A 468 18.36 -16.14 30.08
N ARG A 469 17.23 -16.48 30.68
CA ARG A 469 16.00 -15.70 30.67
C ARG A 469 16.19 -14.32 31.32
N ALA A 470 16.90 -14.25 32.44
CA ALA A 470 17.24 -12.99 33.09
C ALA A 470 18.09 -12.09 32.17
N ILE A 471 19.08 -12.66 31.47
CA ILE A 471 19.89 -11.92 30.48
C ILE A 471 19.02 -11.39 29.33
N VAL A 472 18.16 -12.22 28.77
CA VAL A 472 17.25 -11.81 27.67
C VAL A 472 16.31 -10.70 28.12
N ARG A 473 15.71 -10.82 29.32
CA ARG A 473 14.84 -9.77 29.88
C ARG A 473 15.60 -8.47 30.09
N GLN A 474 16.78 -8.51 30.65
CA GLN A 474 17.61 -7.30 30.81
C GLN A 474 17.91 -6.61 29.47
N GLN A 475 18.19 -7.37 28.41
CA GLN A 475 18.39 -6.82 27.07
C GLN A 475 17.10 -6.18 26.54
N LEU A 476 15.95 -6.83 26.72
CA LEU A 476 14.66 -6.28 26.31
C LEU A 476 14.31 -5.00 27.07
N GLU A 477 14.56 -4.95 28.37
CA GLU A 477 14.36 -3.75 29.20
C GLU A 477 15.19 -2.56 28.68
N MET A 478 16.47 -2.80 28.37
CA MET A 478 17.32 -1.76 27.79
C MET A 478 16.78 -1.26 26.44
N ILE A 479 16.39 -2.17 25.54
CA ILE A 479 15.85 -1.81 24.23
C ILE A 479 14.52 -1.08 24.37
N TYR A 480 13.64 -1.55 25.26
CA TYR A 480 12.35 -0.90 25.52
C TYR A 480 12.52 0.50 26.09
N LYS A 481 13.43 0.65 27.06
CA LYS A 481 13.78 1.96 27.62
C LYS A 481 14.31 2.90 26.53
N GLU A 482 15.22 2.43 25.70
CA GLU A 482 15.74 3.23 24.59
C GLU A 482 14.62 3.69 23.64
N PHE A 483 13.71 2.77 23.27
CA PHE A 483 12.57 3.11 22.43
C PHE A 483 11.68 4.19 23.07
N THR A 484 11.32 4.02 24.34
CA THR A 484 10.51 4.98 25.08
C THR A 484 11.20 6.32 25.23
N ASP A 485 12.51 6.34 25.47
CA ASP A 485 13.33 7.55 25.53
C ASP A 485 13.34 8.31 24.17
N ARG A 486 13.43 7.59 23.02
CA ARG A 486 13.31 8.21 21.70
C ARG A 486 11.93 8.81 21.47
N VAL A 487 10.88 8.14 21.90
CA VAL A 487 9.52 8.68 21.82
C VAL A 487 9.39 9.92 22.71
N MET A 488 9.87 9.90 23.93
CA MET A 488 9.85 11.06 24.82
C MET A 488 10.66 12.23 24.27
N THR A 489 11.83 11.98 23.72
CA THR A 489 12.68 13.03 23.11
C THR A 489 11.98 13.70 21.93
N GLY A 490 11.32 12.93 21.07
CA GLY A 490 10.70 13.46 19.85
C GLY A 490 9.25 13.91 20.01
N ARG A 491 8.52 13.35 20.98
CA ARG A 491 7.07 13.51 21.13
C ARG A 491 6.63 13.97 22.51
N GLY A 492 7.48 13.88 23.55
CA GLY A 492 7.08 14.08 24.96
C GLY A 492 6.19 15.31 25.19
N ASN A 493 6.55 16.47 24.64
CA ASN A 493 5.77 17.71 24.77
C ASN A 493 4.47 17.74 23.91
N LYS A 494 4.22 16.72 23.10
CA LYS A 494 3.05 16.58 22.20
C LYS A 494 2.11 15.48 22.64
N LEU A 495 2.51 14.68 23.64
CA LEU A 495 1.68 13.60 24.17
C LEU A 495 0.51 14.19 24.93
N LYS A 496 -0.70 13.66 24.70
CA LYS A 496 -1.93 14.04 25.41
C LYS A 496 -2.22 13.17 26.62
N LYS A 497 -1.48 12.07 26.76
CA LYS A 497 -1.57 11.09 27.83
C LYS A 497 -0.18 10.67 28.25
N ASP A 498 -0.05 10.05 29.40
CA ASP A 498 1.21 9.49 29.84
C ASP A 498 1.69 8.40 28.87
N LEU A 499 3.02 8.32 28.71
CA LEU A 499 3.60 7.34 27.78
C LEU A 499 3.26 5.90 28.20
N SER A 500 3.09 5.61 29.48
CA SER A 500 2.67 4.29 29.99
C SER A 500 1.32 3.84 29.45
N GLU A 501 0.40 4.78 29.15
CA GLU A 501 -0.90 4.48 28.54
C GLU A 501 -0.80 4.28 27.03
N LEU A 502 0.18 4.92 26.38
CA LEU A 502 0.36 4.94 24.93
C LEU A 502 1.36 3.88 24.42
N ALA A 503 2.23 3.39 25.30
CA ALA A 503 3.22 2.37 25.02
C ALA A 503 2.72 0.96 25.38
N GLY A 504 3.63 0.09 25.81
CA GLY A 504 3.28 -1.28 26.22
C GLY A 504 2.89 -2.19 25.06
N GLY A 505 3.26 -1.83 23.84
CA GLY A 505 2.98 -2.62 22.64
C GLY A 505 1.61 -2.36 22.01
N ARG A 506 0.81 -1.43 22.55
CA ARG A 506 -0.53 -1.13 22.04
C ARG A 506 -0.47 -0.57 20.62
N VAL A 507 -1.35 -1.05 19.77
CA VAL A 507 -1.57 -0.57 18.40
C VAL A 507 -2.76 0.39 18.38
N PHE A 508 -2.66 1.44 17.59
CA PHE A 508 -3.69 2.46 17.41
C PHE A 508 -4.02 2.62 15.93
N THR A 509 -5.19 3.18 15.63
CA THR A 509 -5.47 3.79 14.34
C THR A 509 -4.93 5.23 14.31
N GLY A 510 -4.85 5.84 13.13
CA GLY A 510 -4.46 7.26 12.99
C GLY A 510 -5.55 8.27 13.39
N ARG A 511 -6.72 7.76 13.85
CA ARG A 511 -7.87 8.57 14.32
C ARG A 511 -7.65 9.24 15.67
#